data_2792876ac1e305f09c930e99d92310ec
#
_entry.id   2792876ac1e305f09c930e99d92310ec
#
_cell.length_a   1.000
_cell.length_b   1.000
_cell.length_c   1.000
_cell.angle_alpha   90.00
_cell.angle_beta   90.00
_cell.angle_gamma   90.00
#
_symmetry.space_group_name_H-M   'P 1'
#
loop_
_entity.id
_entity.type
_entity.pdbx_description
1 polymer ?
#
loop_
_entity_poly.entity_id
_entity_poly.type
_entity_poly.pdbx_seq_one_letter_code
_entity_poly.pdbx_strand_id
1 'polypeptide(L)'
;MWIIYAVLAALSAALVMILTKVGLKNVDSSLAFAIQAVLILTITWSVVLYQGNHTTIKDIESKAWMMLLLAGVFTTLSTLFSYKALSMGPSSFVVTIERTSLVFTLVLSVIFLKEKLTWQLVTGGALILSGAILIALSSGTAKS
;
A
#
# COMPACT_ATOMS: atom_id res chain seq x y z
N MET A 1 4.32 17.26 12.43
CA MET A 1 3.01 16.59 12.49
C MET A 1 2.85 15.45 11.48
N TRP A 2 3.28 15.56 10.21
CA TRP A 2 3.15 14.50 9.20
C TRP A 2 3.79 13.16 9.60
N ILE A 3 4.89 13.17 10.37
CA ILE A 3 5.57 11.94 10.85
C ILE A 3 4.66 11.08 11.73
N ILE A 4 3.85 11.70 12.59
CA ILE A 4 2.91 10.98 13.47
C ILE A 4 1.87 10.24 12.64
N TYR A 5 1.31 10.90 11.62
CA TYR A 5 0.36 10.25 10.71
C TYR A 5 1.01 9.13 9.90
N ALA A 6 2.28 9.27 9.50
CA ALA A 6 3.01 8.23 8.80
C ALA A 6 3.24 6.99 9.69
N VAL A 7 3.58 7.19 10.98
CA VAL A 7 3.74 6.08 11.94
C VAL A 7 2.41 5.38 12.20
N LEU A 8 1.33 6.14 12.41
CA LEU A 8 -0.01 5.57 12.61
C LEU A 8 -0.46 4.77 11.37
N ALA A 9 -0.20 5.29 10.17
CA ALA A 9 -0.49 4.57 8.93
C ALA A 9 0.31 3.27 8.83
N ALA A 10 1.59 3.27 9.22
CA ALA A 10 2.42 2.07 9.21
C ALA A 10 1.92 1.00 10.20
N LEU A 11 1.54 1.41 11.41
CA LEU A 11 0.96 0.50 12.41
C LEU A 11 -0.38 -0.08 11.92
N SER A 12 -1.25 0.78 11.37
CA SER A 12 -2.53 0.34 10.80
C SER A 12 -2.32 -0.64 9.64
N ALA A 13 -1.37 -0.37 8.76
CA ALA A 13 -1.03 -1.26 7.65
C ALA A 13 -0.53 -2.64 8.12
N ALA A 14 0.27 -2.68 9.20
CA ALA A 14 0.72 -3.93 9.78
C ALA A 14 -0.45 -4.77 10.32
N LEU A 15 -1.39 -4.14 11.03
CA LEU A 15 -2.61 -4.81 11.51
C LEU A 15 -3.47 -5.32 10.34
N VAL A 16 -3.67 -4.50 9.31
CA VAL A 16 -4.41 -4.91 8.09
C VAL A 16 -3.82 -6.19 7.51
N MET A 17 -2.49 -6.28 7.35
CA MET A 17 -1.84 -7.45 6.76
C MET A 17 -2.07 -8.73 7.58
N ILE A 18 -1.98 -8.65 8.91
CA ILE A 18 -2.21 -9.81 9.79
C ILE A 18 -3.68 -10.22 9.78
N LEU A 19 -4.60 -9.27 9.92
CA LEU A 19 -6.04 -9.55 9.90
C LEU A 19 -6.50 -10.11 8.56
N THR A 20 -5.99 -9.55 7.45
CA THR A 20 -6.27 -10.06 6.11
C THR A 20 -5.76 -11.49 5.95
N LYS A 21 -4.53 -11.80 6.41
CA LYS A 21 -3.98 -13.15 6.35
C LYS A 21 -4.85 -14.16 7.11
N VAL A 22 -5.35 -13.78 8.28
CA VAL A 22 -6.26 -14.62 9.06
C VAL A 22 -7.60 -14.79 8.34
N GLY A 23 -8.15 -13.71 7.76
CA GLY A 23 -9.42 -13.73 7.02
C GLY A 23 -9.37 -14.53 5.73
N LEU A 24 -8.22 -14.62 5.08
CA LEU A 24 -8.03 -15.37 3.82
C LEU A 24 -7.98 -16.89 3.98
N LYS A 25 -8.02 -17.44 5.19
CA LYS A 25 -7.91 -18.91 5.39
C LYS A 25 -8.95 -19.74 4.63
N ASN A 26 -10.18 -19.22 4.51
CA ASN A 26 -11.30 -19.94 3.91
C ASN A 26 -12.10 -19.05 2.93
N VAL A 27 -11.54 -17.94 2.48
CA VAL A 27 -12.20 -16.97 1.61
C VAL A 27 -11.32 -16.72 0.40
N ASP A 28 -11.94 -16.65 -0.78
CA ASP A 28 -11.23 -16.25 -1.99
C ASP A 28 -10.65 -14.84 -1.84
N SER A 29 -9.43 -14.64 -2.36
CA SER A 29 -8.70 -13.39 -2.20
C SER A 29 -9.43 -12.18 -2.81
N SER A 30 -10.09 -12.37 -3.94
CA SER A 30 -10.84 -11.30 -4.61
C SER A 30 -12.12 -10.95 -3.84
N LEU A 31 -12.80 -11.97 -3.30
CA LEU A 31 -13.99 -11.78 -2.48
C LEU A 31 -13.65 -11.07 -1.16
N ALA A 32 -12.57 -11.47 -0.50
CA ALA A 32 -12.09 -10.82 0.72
C ALA A 32 -11.79 -9.33 0.49
N PHE A 33 -11.12 -9.00 -0.62
CA PHE A 33 -10.87 -7.61 -0.98
C PHE A 33 -12.16 -6.85 -1.31
N ALA A 34 -13.10 -7.46 -2.03
CA ALA A 34 -14.38 -6.83 -2.38
C ALA A 34 -15.18 -6.46 -1.11
N ILE A 35 -15.25 -7.35 -0.12
CA ILE A 35 -15.90 -7.08 1.17
C ILE A 35 -15.22 -5.89 1.88
N GLN A 36 -13.89 -5.89 1.91
CA GLN A 36 -13.13 -4.81 2.55
C GLN A 36 -13.26 -3.49 1.80
N ALA A 37 -13.33 -3.51 0.47
CA ALA A 37 -13.52 -2.32 -0.35
C ALA A 37 -14.86 -1.62 -0.07
N VAL A 38 -15.93 -2.37 0.17
CA VAL A 38 -17.24 -1.80 0.57
C VAL A 38 -17.12 -1.09 1.91
N LEU A 39 -16.43 -1.68 2.89
CA LEU A 39 -16.22 -1.03 4.19
C LEU A 39 -15.37 0.24 4.05
N ILE A 40 -14.29 0.18 3.28
CA ILE A 40 -13.43 1.34 3.00
C ILE A 40 -14.26 2.46 2.37
N LEU A 41 -15.04 2.15 1.33
CA LEU A 41 -15.90 3.10 0.66
C LEU A 41 -16.89 3.75 1.65
N THR A 42 -17.56 2.96 2.46
CA THR A 42 -18.55 3.44 3.43
C THR A 42 -17.92 4.37 4.47
N ILE A 43 -16.79 3.96 5.05
CA ILE A 43 -16.09 4.75 6.07
C ILE A 43 -15.56 6.06 5.48
N THR A 44 -14.91 6.01 4.32
CA THR A 44 -14.33 7.20 3.69
C THR A 44 -15.40 8.21 3.29
N TRP A 45 -16.51 7.76 2.70
CA TRP A 45 -17.63 8.64 2.39
C TRP A 45 -18.30 9.22 3.62
N SER A 46 -18.43 8.45 4.70
CA SER A 46 -18.95 8.97 5.98
C SER A 46 -18.07 10.11 6.51
N VAL A 47 -16.75 9.98 6.42
CA VAL A 47 -15.81 11.05 6.81
C VAL A 47 -15.97 12.28 5.92
N VAL A 48 -16.06 12.12 4.60
CA VAL A 48 -16.25 13.23 3.66
C VAL A 48 -17.56 13.99 3.94
N LEU A 49 -18.64 13.26 4.20
CA LEU A 49 -19.93 13.86 4.52
C LEU A 49 -19.89 14.60 5.87
N TYR A 50 -19.25 14.02 6.88
CA TYR A 50 -19.09 14.66 8.19
C TYR A 50 -18.27 15.96 8.11
N GLN A 51 -17.22 15.98 7.27
CA GLN A 51 -16.40 17.17 7.06
C GLN A 51 -17.04 18.23 6.16
N GLY A 52 -18.17 17.93 5.52
CA GLY A 52 -18.84 18.84 4.59
C GLY A 52 -18.12 19.03 3.24
N ASN A 53 -17.06 18.26 2.98
CA ASN A 53 -16.21 18.42 1.79
C ASN A 53 -16.85 17.92 0.48
N HIS A 54 -18.06 17.35 0.54
CA HIS A 54 -18.77 16.87 -0.65
C HIS A 54 -19.11 17.98 -1.65
N THR A 55 -19.21 19.22 -1.19
CA THR A 55 -19.48 20.38 -2.07
C THR A 55 -18.30 20.73 -2.97
N THR A 56 -17.07 20.44 -2.54
CA THR A 56 -15.82 20.76 -3.25
C THR A 56 -15.55 19.81 -4.43
N ILE A 57 -16.36 18.75 -4.58
CA ILE A 57 -16.22 17.79 -5.70
C ILE A 57 -16.34 18.49 -7.07
N LYS A 58 -17.17 19.54 -7.16
CA LYS A 58 -17.37 20.31 -8.39
C LYS A 58 -16.18 21.16 -8.79
N ASP A 59 -15.30 21.48 -7.83
CA ASP A 59 -14.15 22.35 -8.01
C ASP A 59 -12.88 21.58 -8.38
N ILE A 60 -12.98 20.24 -8.47
CA ILE A 60 -11.86 19.38 -8.82
C ILE A 60 -11.55 19.53 -10.30
N GLU A 61 -10.33 19.93 -10.61
CA GLU A 61 -9.81 20.06 -11.96
C GLU A 61 -9.82 18.71 -12.71
N SER A 62 -10.17 18.72 -14.00
CA SER A 62 -10.23 17.50 -14.84
C SER A 62 -8.94 16.68 -14.82
N LYS A 63 -7.78 17.36 -14.74
CA LYS A 63 -6.47 16.70 -14.63
C LYS A 63 -6.33 15.93 -13.32
N ALA A 64 -6.79 16.51 -12.21
CA ALA A 64 -6.80 15.85 -10.91
C ALA A 64 -7.72 14.63 -10.91
N TRP A 65 -8.91 14.72 -11.52
CA TRP A 65 -9.81 13.59 -11.71
C TRP A 65 -9.15 12.43 -12.45
N MET A 66 -8.50 12.70 -13.57
CA MET A 66 -7.81 11.67 -14.35
C MET A 66 -6.70 10.99 -13.53
N MET A 67 -5.89 11.76 -12.79
CA MET A 67 -4.83 11.20 -11.95
C MET A 67 -5.38 10.37 -10.80
N LEU A 68 -6.45 10.81 -10.15
CA LEU A 68 -7.10 10.05 -9.07
C LEU A 68 -7.74 8.75 -9.56
N LEU A 69 -8.36 8.76 -10.74
CA LEU A 69 -8.91 7.55 -11.34
C LEU A 69 -7.81 6.54 -11.69
N LEU A 70 -6.73 6.99 -12.32
CA LEU A 70 -5.57 6.14 -12.60
C LEU A 70 -4.98 5.56 -11.31
N ALA A 71 -4.78 6.40 -10.29
CA ALA A 71 -4.31 5.95 -8.98
C ALA A 71 -5.25 4.89 -8.37
N GLY A 72 -6.56 5.07 -8.49
CA GLY A 72 -7.56 4.10 -8.03
C GLY A 72 -7.45 2.75 -8.74
N VAL A 73 -7.25 2.74 -10.06
CA VAL A 73 -7.02 1.51 -10.84
C VAL A 73 -5.75 0.80 -10.36
N PHE A 74 -4.62 1.51 -10.23
CA PHE A 74 -3.37 0.91 -9.76
C PHE A 74 -3.45 0.44 -8.31
N THR A 75 -4.14 1.15 -7.44
CA THR A 75 -4.39 0.71 -6.06
C THR A 75 -5.18 -0.60 -6.04
N THR A 76 -6.22 -0.70 -6.84
CA THR A 76 -7.03 -1.93 -6.93
C THR A 76 -6.20 -3.11 -7.43
N LEU A 77 -5.43 -2.94 -8.51
CA LEU A 77 -4.54 -3.98 -9.03
C LEU A 77 -3.50 -4.41 -7.99
N SER A 78 -2.83 -3.45 -7.38
CA SER A 78 -1.82 -3.70 -6.34
C SER A 78 -2.42 -4.49 -5.18
N THR A 79 -3.60 -4.10 -4.70
CA THR A 79 -4.25 -4.78 -3.58
C THR A 79 -4.70 -6.18 -3.96
N LEU A 80 -5.24 -6.41 -5.15
CA LEU A 80 -5.61 -7.74 -5.64
C LEU A 80 -4.40 -8.67 -5.69
N PHE A 81 -3.26 -8.19 -6.20
CA PHE A 81 -2.02 -8.97 -6.21
C PHE A 81 -1.49 -9.24 -4.80
N SER A 82 -1.55 -8.26 -3.90
CA SER A 82 -1.17 -8.41 -2.49
C SER A 82 -2.01 -9.49 -1.80
N TYR A 83 -3.33 -9.45 -1.95
CA TYR A 83 -4.24 -10.45 -1.37
C TYR A 83 -3.99 -11.84 -1.95
N LYS A 84 -3.74 -11.93 -3.26
CA LYS A 84 -3.39 -13.20 -3.89
C LYS A 84 -2.06 -13.72 -3.36
N ALA A 85 -1.04 -12.89 -3.21
CA ALA A 85 0.23 -13.26 -2.63
C ALA A 85 0.08 -13.72 -1.17
N LEU A 86 -0.71 -13.00 -0.35
CA LEU A 86 -1.01 -13.35 1.03
C LEU A 86 -1.76 -14.67 1.16
N SER A 87 -2.64 -15.01 0.22
CA SER A 87 -3.33 -16.31 0.24
C SER A 87 -2.37 -17.47 0.01
N MET A 88 -1.30 -17.26 -0.77
CA MET A 88 -0.35 -18.31 -1.18
C MET A 88 0.91 -18.39 -0.31
N GLY A 89 1.36 -17.27 0.29
CA GLY A 89 2.64 -17.17 0.99
C GLY A 89 2.54 -16.67 2.44
N PRO A 90 3.60 -16.83 3.23
CA PRO A 90 3.68 -16.25 4.56
C PRO A 90 3.64 -14.72 4.50
N SER A 91 2.87 -14.08 5.39
CA SER A 91 2.69 -12.62 5.41
C SER A 91 4.00 -11.86 5.56
N SER A 92 4.95 -12.37 6.35
CA SER A 92 6.26 -11.76 6.54
C SER A 92 7.05 -11.59 5.24
N PHE A 93 7.06 -12.63 4.38
CA PHE A 93 7.74 -12.58 3.09
C PHE A 93 7.01 -11.66 2.11
N VAL A 94 5.69 -11.79 2.00
CA VAL A 94 4.87 -10.97 1.10
C VAL A 94 5.06 -9.49 1.41
N VAL A 95 4.88 -9.10 2.67
CA VAL A 95 5.02 -7.69 3.10
C VAL A 95 6.44 -7.18 2.84
N THR A 96 7.47 -7.99 3.09
CA THR A 96 8.85 -7.56 2.87
C THR A 96 9.15 -7.35 1.40
N ILE A 97 8.68 -8.24 0.51
CA ILE A 97 8.84 -8.07 -0.93
C ILE A 97 8.07 -6.83 -1.42
N GLU A 98 6.87 -6.59 -0.93
CA GLU A 98 6.10 -5.38 -1.27
C GLU A 98 6.83 -4.09 -0.90
N ARG A 99 7.67 -4.09 0.15
CA ARG A 99 8.49 -2.92 0.52
C ARG A 99 9.55 -2.56 -0.53
N THR A 100 9.85 -3.42 -1.49
CA THR A 100 10.70 -3.03 -2.63
C THR A 100 10.07 -1.93 -3.47
N SER A 101 8.74 -1.76 -3.40
CA SER A 101 8.02 -0.65 -4.04
C SER A 101 8.53 0.73 -3.58
N LEU A 102 9.13 0.81 -2.40
CA LEU A 102 9.73 2.03 -1.86
C LEU A 102 10.86 2.54 -2.78
N VAL A 103 11.67 1.64 -3.34
CA VAL A 103 12.73 2.02 -4.28
C VAL A 103 12.14 2.59 -5.57
N PHE A 104 11.10 1.94 -6.11
CA PHE A 104 10.40 2.46 -7.28
C PHE A 104 9.79 3.84 -6.99
N THR A 105 9.20 4.01 -5.80
CA THR A 105 8.64 5.30 -5.39
C THR A 105 9.72 6.37 -5.31
N LEU A 106 10.90 6.09 -4.75
CA LEU A 106 12.02 7.04 -4.70
C LEU A 106 12.49 7.45 -6.10
N VAL A 107 12.61 6.50 -7.01
CA VAL A 107 13.02 6.79 -8.40
C VAL A 107 11.95 7.63 -9.10
N LEU A 108 10.68 7.26 -8.97
CA LEU A 108 9.58 7.98 -9.61
C LEU A 108 9.37 9.37 -9.01
N SER A 109 9.57 9.57 -7.71
CA SER A 109 9.45 10.89 -7.08
C SER A 109 10.50 11.88 -7.61
N VAL A 110 11.71 11.41 -7.89
CA VAL A 110 12.73 12.26 -8.54
C VAL A 110 12.34 12.61 -9.97
N ILE A 111 11.88 11.62 -10.74
CA ILE A 111 11.58 11.83 -12.17
C ILE A 111 10.32 12.70 -12.36
N PHE A 112 9.23 12.40 -11.64
CA PHE A 112 7.93 13.04 -11.85
C PHE A 112 7.70 14.26 -10.96
N LEU A 113 8.12 14.19 -9.69
CA LEU A 113 7.90 15.29 -8.73
C LEU A 113 9.14 16.21 -8.60
N LYS A 114 10.26 15.84 -9.23
CA LYS A 114 11.54 16.59 -9.14
C LYS A 114 12.01 16.81 -7.69
N GLU A 115 11.70 15.84 -6.81
CA GLU A 115 12.14 15.89 -5.42
C GLU A 115 13.64 15.71 -5.31
N LYS A 116 14.28 16.44 -4.40
CA LYS A 116 15.71 16.30 -4.12
C LYS A 116 15.92 15.09 -3.19
N LEU A 117 16.65 14.10 -3.65
CA LEU A 117 17.07 13.00 -2.79
C LEU A 117 18.14 13.48 -1.81
N THR A 118 17.89 13.29 -0.53
CA THR A 118 18.94 13.44 0.48
C THR A 118 19.74 12.14 0.58
N TRP A 119 21.01 12.25 0.94
CA TRP A 119 21.87 11.07 1.13
C TRP A 119 21.27 10.09 2.15
N GLN A 120 20.65 10.62 3.20
CA GLN A 120 19.96 9.79 4.22
C GLN A 120 18.80 8.99 3.63
N LEU A 121 18.04 9.56 2.70
CA LEU A 121 16.92 8.89 2.05
C LEU A 121 17.40 7.75 1.13
N VAL A 122 18.47 8.00 0.39
CA VAL A 122 19.09 6.99 -0.50
C VAL A 122 19.66 5.83 0.31
N THR A 123 20.43 6.12 1.36
CA THR A 123 21.02 5.07 2.21
C THR A 123 19.96 4.30 2.98
N GLY A 124 18.92 4.97 3.50
CA GLY A 124 17.79 4.30 4.15
C GLY A 124 17.03 3.38 3.20
N GLY A 125 16.77 3.83 1.98
CA GLY A 125 16.13 3.02 0.93
C GLY A 125 16.97 1.80 0.54
N ALA A 126 18.28 1.97 0.40
CA ALA A 126 19.20 0.86 0.10
C ALA A 126 19.25 -0.19 1.22
N LEU A 127 19.21 0.22 2.49
CA LEU A 127 19.16 -0.68 3.63
C LEU A 127 17.84 -1.48 3.66
N ILE A 128 16.72 -0.84 3.40
CA ILE A 128 15.41 -1.51 3.32
C ILE A 128 15.41 -2.53 2.17
N LEU A 129 15.94 -2.15 1.01
CA LEU A 129 16.02 -3.05 -0.14
C LEU A 129 16.93 -4.25 0.13
N SER A 130 18.12 -4.04 0.71
CA SER A 130 19.02 -5.14 1.04
C SER A 130 18.41 -6.09 2.07
N GLY A 131 17.71 -5.57 3.09
CA GLY A 131 16.95 -6.37 4.04
C GLY A 131 15.84 -7.19 3.37
N ALA A 132 15.08 -6.57 2.43
CA ALA A 132 14.05 -7.26 1.69
C ALA A 132 14.61 -8.40 0.82
N ILE A 133 15.74 -8.19 0.15
CA ILE A 133 16.42 -9.22 -0.64
C ILE A 133 16.90 -10.37 0.25
N LEU A 134 17.50 -10.08 1.40
CA LEU A 134 17.95 -11.12 2.34
C LEU A 134 16.78 -12.00 2.80
N ILE A 135 15.65 -11.41 3.14
CA ILE A 135 14.45 -12.15 3.55
C ILE A 135 13.90 -12.95 2.37
N ALA A 136 13.84 -12.38 1.16
CA ALA A 136 13.38 -13.10 -0.02
C ALA A 136 14.26 -14.32 -0.34
N LEU A 137 15.58 -14.21 -0.20
CA LEU A 137 16.51 -15.33 -0.41
C LEU A 137 16.36 -16.41 0.68
N SER A 138 16.08 -16.04 1.93
CA SER A 138 15.86 -16.99 3.02
C SER A 138 14.57 -17.82 2.84
N SER A 139 13.62 -17.36 2.02
CA SER A 139 12.41 -18.12 1.71
C SER A 139 12.66 -19.41 0.95
N GLY A 140 13.76 -19.48 0.20
CA GLY A 140 14.20 -20.69 -0.52
C GLY A 140 14.73 -21.78 0.39
N THR A 141 15.30 -21.42 1.55
CA THR A 141 15.88 -22.36 2.51
C THR A 141 14.89 -22.90 3.54
N ALA A 142 13.73 -22.26 3.71
CA ALA A 142 12.70 -22.69 4.66
C ALA A 142 11.76 -23.79 4.13
N LYS A 143 11.98 -24.27 2.89
CA LYS A 143 11.20 -25.35 2.26
C LYS A 143 11.90 -26.71 2.21
N SER A 144 13.09 -26.81 2.83
CA SER A 144 13.80 -28.09 2.94
C SER A 144 13.55 -28.78 4.28
#